data_91f12ce80924e0ce8cc129e99fe6adf5
#
_entry.id   91f12ce80924e0ce8cc129e99fe6adf5
#
_cell.length_a   1.000
_cell.length_b   1.000
_cell.length_c   1.000
_cell.angle_alpha   90.00
_cell.angle_beta   90.00
_cell.angle_gamma   90.00
#
_symmetry.space_group_name_H-M   'P 1'
#
loop_
_entity.id
_entity.type
_entity.pdbx_description
1 polymer ?
#
loop_
_entity_poly.entity_id
_entity_poly.type
_entity_poly.pdbx_seq_one_letter_code
_entity_poly.pdbx_strand_id
1 'polypeptide(L)'
;MPIMVIHLPNKPQQPYKRDNMTTKLYESLQREADEILMYDEDYNINARLGLTILIYYTGGGSVAGQRKTLEAAERFYSKYHGYLKMHFWTDMRRFARLNPTAFQNKIDRTIKNAEAGRRLECVLTSDTEYGQRAPEYQFKTLSFHLIDENGLSCLQITLPLSFLSTTAQQQEFEEWVEYVCKQFDIFHGYAGLTIALPDSYYKYQFYEYAVTKRYWGVTPDSDSPITLLWYEGIKSISWYTLVGKAFQTKLNSMEIQNVLNHYRDITLKTYNDTMVFKAGKFPDLGDKTKPLPVNYLVVNNLMRPVLTQKLNDSLHTAFGNGKNRYSASQGYYWLHRWDNANFENGIFDPKGTKQELMPVYRERPLEAPYAGMWIPDNLENAIERHFEKGEIFPDDGEYLQHLQNGTTAIWKTDAVWRLLKRDDGGSVLQASEF
;
A
#
# COMPACT_ATOMS: atom_id res chain seq x y z
N MET A 1 12.48 -61.34 35.36
CA MET A 1 13.51 -60.70 34.51
C MET A 1 13.16 -59.23 34.37
N PRO A 2 13.95 -58.30 34.92
CA PRO A 2 13.68 -56.88 34.76
C PRO A 2 14.19 -56.37 33.43
N ILE A 3 13.37 -55.56 32.73
CA ILE A 3 13.67 -54.92 31.47
C ILE A 3 14.61 -53.73 31.74
N MET A 4 15.81 -53.80 31.17
CA MET A 4 16.82 -52.78 31.26
C MET A 4 16.50 -51.66 30.27
N VAL A 5 16.12 -50.48 30.78
CA VAL A 5 15.90 -49.27 29.97
C VAL A 5 17.26 -48.61 29.76
N ILE A 6 17.78 -48.67 28.53
CA ILE A 6 19.02 -47.97 28.14
C ILE A 6 18.68 -46.49 27.87
N HIS A 7 19.14 -45.60 28.76
CA HIS A 7 19.16 -44.17 28.51
C HIS A 7 20.28 -43.81 27.52
N LEU A 8 19.90 -43.43 26.29
CA LEU A 8 20.83 -42.82 25.35
C LEU A 8 21.10 -41.36 25.79
N PRO A 9 22.36 -40.92 25.84
CA PRO A 9 22.67 -39.53 26.20
C PRO A 9 22.17 -38.59 25.12
N ASN A 10 21.44 -37.53 25.54
CA ASN A 10 21.04 -36.39 24.70
C ASN A 10 22.31 -35.79 24.07
N LYS A 11 22.44 -35.88 22.75
CA LYS A 11 23.41 -35.07 22.01
C LYS A 11 23.11 -33.61 22.24
N PRO A 12 24.12 -32.78 22.60
CA PRO A 12 23.91 -31.35 22.69
C PRO A 12 23.48 -30.84 21.32
N GLN A 13 22.31 -30.15 21.25
CA GLN A 13 21.89 -29.44 20.07
C GLN A 13 22.98 -28.42 19.74
N GLN A 14 23.59 -28.55 18.56
CA GLN A 14 24.52 -27.54 18.06
C GLN A 14 23.75 -26.19 17.99
N PRO A 15 24.36 -25.08 18.44
CA PRO A 15 23.75 -23.78 18.30
C PRO A 15 23.50 -23.51 16.82
N TYR A 16 22.25 -23.16 16.49
CA TYR A 16 21.85 -22.74 15.15
C TYR A 16 22.91 -21.77 14.62
N LYS A 17 23.55 -22.11 13.50
CA LYS A 17 24.41 -21.18 12.78
C LYS A 17 23.52 -19.98 12.46
N ARG A 18 23.76 -18.81 13.09
CA ARG A 18 23.17 -17.56 12.71
C ARG A 18 23.35 -17.42 11.20
N ASP A 19 22.27 -17.19 10.49
CA ASP A 19 22.34 -16.91 9.06
C ASP A 19 23.02 -15.54 8.89
N ASN A 20 24.33 -15.55 8.71
CA ASN A 20 25.18 -14.36 8.66
C ASN A 20 24.72 -13.36 7.56
N MET A 21 24.01 -13.88 6.54
CA MET A 21 23.52 -13.03 5.44
C MET A 21 22.29 -12.23 5.86
N THR A 22 21.29 -12.86 6.46
CA THR A 22 20.07 -12.19 6.96
C THR A 22 20.43 -11.13 8.01
N THR A 23 21.33 -11.43 8.93
CA THR A 23 21.79 -10.48 9.95
C THR A 23 22.43 -9.24 9.32
N LYS A 24 23.33 -9.41 8.33
CA LYS A 24 23.97 -8.28 7.64
C LYS A 24 22.97 -7.40 6.85
N LEU A 25 22.00 -8.03 6.18
CA LEU A 25 20.96 -7.31 5.45
C LEU A 25 20.10 -6.50 6.42
N TYR A 26 19.70 -7.10 7.54
CA TYR A 26 18.95 -6.40 8.58
C TYR A 26 19.74 -5.24 9.18
N GLU A 27 21.00 -5.43 9.54
CA GLU A 27 21.87 -4.37 10.10
C GLU A 27 22.06 -3.21 9.11
N SER A 28 22.14 -3.51 7.81
CA SER A 28 22.20 -2.48 6.78
C SER A 28 20.89 -1.70 6.69
N LEU A 29 19.77 -2.41 6.67
CA LEU A 29 18.43 -1.79 6.63
C LEU A 29 18.14 -0.98 7.90
N GLN A 30 18.59 -1.47 9.07
CA GLN A 30 18.41 -0.76 10.34
C GLN A 30 19.16 0.58 10.36
N ARG A 31 20.38 0.64 9.83
CA ARG A 31 21.12 1.90 9.73
C ARG A 31 20.39 2.94 8.86
N GLU A 32 19.87 2.53 7.72
CA GLU A 32 19.06 3.42 6.86
C GLU A 32 17.75 3.80 7.58
N ALA A 33 17.14 2.88 8.34
CA ALA A 33 15.93 3.15 9.12
C ALA A 33 16.17 4.18 10.23
N ASP A 34 17.34 4.16 10.88
CA ASP A 34 17.71 5.13 11.91
C ASP A 34 17.87 6.55 11.32
N GLU A 35 18.30 6.67 10.04
CA GLU A 35 18.35 7.93 9.32
C GLU A 35 16.96 8.44 8.86
N ILE A 36 15.99 7.54 8.75
CA ILE A 36 14.61 7.84 8.34
C ILE A 36 13.73 8.26 9.54
N LEU A 37 14.19 8.10 10.77
CA LEU A 37 13.43 8.51 11.95
C LEU A 37 13.12 10.01 11.94
N MET A 38 11.85 10.37 12.16
CA MET A 38 11.43 11.75 12.38
C MET A 38 10.99 11.96 13.82
N TYR A 39 11.51 12.99 14.45
CA TYR A 39 11.18 13.42 15.81
C TYR A 39 10.47 14.77 15.78
N ASP A 40 9.56 15.00 16.72
CA ASP A 40 9.06 16.34 17.04
C ASP A 40 9.99 17.07 18.02
N GLU A 41 9.58 18.28 18.44
CA GLU A 41 10.32 19.12 19.38
C GLU A 41 10.48 18.47 20.77
N ASP A 42 9.56 17.57 21.14
CA ASP A 42 9.55 16.84 22.42
C ASP A 42 10.24 15.45 22.30
N TYR A 43 10.97 15.20 21.22
CA TYR A 43 11.64 13.94 20.90
C TYR A 43 10.70 12.73 20.76
N ASN A 44 9.42 12.95 20.45
CA ASN A 44 8.53 11.88 20.10
C ASN A 44 8.77 11.45 18.66
N ILE A 45 8.70 10.14 18.40
CA ILE A 45 8.85 9.60 17.05
C ILE A 45 7.54 9.77 16.29
N ASN A 46 7.56 10.59 15.24
CA ASN A 46 6.42 10.90 14.39
C ASN A 46 6.47 10.23 13.01
N ALA A 47 7.61 9.65 12.64
CA ALA A 47 7.69 8.75 11.49
C ALA A 47 8.81 7.73 11.72
N ARG A 48 8.58 6.49 11.34
CA ARG A 48 9.57 5.42 11.38
C ARG A 48 9.38 4.43 10.24
N LEU A 49 10.47 3.82 9.79
CA LEU A 49 10.41 2.69 8.88
C LEU A 49 9.87 1.46 9.64
N GLY A 50 8.92 0.78 9.03
CA GLY A 50 8.33 -0.44 9.57
C GLY A 50 7.94 -1.41 8.45
N LEU A 51 7.25 -2.47 8.82
CA LEU A 51 6.64 -3.42 7.91
C LEU A 51 5.14 -3.24 7.91
N THR A 52 4.53 -3.35 6.73
CA THR A 52 3.08 -3.36 6.57
C THR A 52 2.60 -4.64 5.90
N ILE A 53 1.41 -5.06 6.22
CA ILE A 53 0.58 -5.97 5.44
C ILE A 53 -0.73 -5.22 5.21
N LEU A 54 -0.99 -4.84 3.97
CA LEU A 54 -2.21 -4.14 3.59
C LEU A 54 -2.99 -4.97 2.58
N ILE A 55 -4.25 -5.23 2.88
CA ILE A 55 -5.17 -5.91 1.97
C ILE A 55 -6.42 -5.08 1.73
N TYR A 56 -6.89 -5.12 0.49
CA TYR A 56 -8.22 -4.70 0.08
C TYR A 56 -9.03 -5.95 -0.23
N TYR A 57 -10.20 -6.10 0.37
CA TYR A 57 -10.99 -7.32 0.27
C TYR A 57 -12.48 -7.04 0.12
N THR A 58 -13.19 -7.98 -0.46
CA THR A 58 -14.65 -7.91 -0.67
C THR A 58 -15.42 -8.50 0.51
N GLY A 59 -16.70 -8.13 0.63
CA GLY A 59 -17.61 -8.70 1.62
C GLY A 59 -17.39 -8.25 3.06
N GLY A 60 -16.44 -7.33 3.33
CA GLY A 60 -16.12 -6.87 4.68
C GLY A 60 -17.24 -6.09 5.39
N GLY A 61 -18.20 -5.53 4.65
CA GLY A 61 -19.39 -4.88 5.21
C GLY A 61 -20.45 -5.86 5.73
N SER A 62 -20.40 -7.13 5.32
CA SER A 62 -21.32 -8.15 5.81
C SER A 62 -21.05 -8.56 7.26
N VAL A 63 -22.04 -9.09 7.96
CA VAL A 63 -21.85 -9.61 9.33
C VAL A 63 -20.75 -10.68 9.36
N ALA A 64 -20.73 -11.58 8.37
CA ALA A 64 -19.71 -12.60 8.26
C ALA A 64 -18.30 -12.01 8.00
N GLY A 65 -18.20 -11.01 7.13
CA GLY A 65 -16.95 -10.31 6.85
C GLY A 65 -16.43 -9.55 8.06
N GLN A 66 -17.29 -8.85 8.80
CA GLN A 66 -16.91 -8.17 10.02
C GLN A 66 -16.46 -9.14 11.12
N ARG A 67 -17.10 -10.33 11.24
CA ARG A 67 -16.65 -11.39 12.16
C ARG A 67 -15.22 -11.86 11.83
N LYS A 68 -14.92 -12.14 10.56
CA LYS A 68 -13.55 -12.48 10.10
C LYS A 68 -12.55 -11.39 10.48
N THR A 69 -12.94 -10.11 10.35
CA THR A 69 -12.10 -8.96 10.70
C THR A 69 -11.86 -8.89 12.21
N LEU A 70 -12.89 -9.15 13.02
CA LEU A 70 -12.76 -9.20 14.48
C LEU A 70 -11.88 -10.36 14.95
N GLU A 71 -11.99 -11.53 14.34
CA GLU A 71 -11.08 -12.68 14.59
C GLU A 71 -9.61 -12.30 14.30
N ALA A 72 -9.37 -11.54 13.24
CA ALA A 72 -8.02 -11.02 12.94
C ALA A 72 -7.55 -10.01 14.01
N ALA A 73 -8.44 -9.13 14.50
CA ALA A 73 -8.14 -8.21 15.59
C ALA A 73 -7.84 -8.94 16.91
N GLU A 74 -8.61 -9.98 17.23
CA GLU A 74 -8.39 -10.83 18.40
C GLU A 74 -7.07 -11.58 18.32
N ARG A 75 -6.74 -12.14 17.15
CA ARG A 75 -5.44 -12.78 16.91
C ARG A 75 -4.29 -11.80 17.09
N PHE A 76 -4.41 -10.58 16.55
CA PHE A 76 -3.40 -9.53 16.69
C PHE A 76 -3.27 -9.12 18.15
N TYR A 77 -4.37 -8.88 18.83
CA TYR A 77 -4.38 -8.55 20.25
C TYR A 77 -3.76 -9.66 21.09
N SER A 78 -4.14 -10.92 20.89
CA SER A 78 -3.59 -12.07 21.61
C SER A 78 -2.07 -12.16 21.50
N LYS A 79 -1.51 -11.90 20.30
CA LYS A 79 -0.06 -11.95 20.09
C LYS A 79 0.69 -10.75 20.68
N TYR A 80 0.12 -9.54 20.57
CA TYR A 80 0.85 -8.30 20.81
C TYR A 80 0.27 -7.42 21.91
N HIS A 81 -0.67 -7.89 22.73
CA HIS A 81 -1.32 -7.09 23.80
C HIS A 81 -0.34 -6.40 24.74
N GLY A 82 0.84 -7.00 25.01
CA GLY A 82 1.88 -6.39 25.84
C GLY A 82 2.45 -5.08 25.27
N TYR A 83 2.41 -4.91 23.95
CA TYR A 83 2.88 -3.71 23.24
C TYR A 83 1.75 -2.70 23.01
N LEU A 84 0.50 -3.17 22.88
CA LEU A 84 -0.64 -2.32 22.55
C LEU A 84 -1.06 -1.47 23.74
N LYS A 85 -1.29 -0.17 23.51
CA LYS A 85 -1.61 0.82 24.56
C LYS A 85 -2.96 1.49 24.36
N MET A 86 -3.34 1.76 23.10
CA MET A 86 -4.54 2.52 22.77
C MET A 86 -5.40 1.77 21.78
N HIS A 87 -6.69 2.12 21.75
CA HIS A 87 -7.64 1.64 20.76
C HIS A 87 -8.63 2.72 20.33
N PHE A 88 -9.17 2.54 19.13
CA PHE A 88 -10.29 3.31 18.60
C PHE A 88 -11.26 2.36 17.90
N TRP A 89 -12.56 2.66 17.96
CA TRP A 89 -13.64 1.90 17.30
C TRP A 89 -14.70 2.86 16.77
N THR A 90 -15.46 2.44 15.76
CA THR A 90 -16.52 3.25 15.09
C THR A 90 -17.45 4.00 16.04
N ASP A 91 -17.73 3.45 17.22
CA ASP A 91 -18.62 4.04 18.23
C ASP A 91 -17.91 4.99 19.21
N MET A 92 -16.63 5.28 18.96
CA MET A 92 -15.82 6.16 19.80
C MET A 92 -15.59 7.51 19.12
N ARG A 93 -15.44 8.55 19.92
CA ARG A 93 -15.09 9.91 19.45
C ARG A 93 -13.59 10.19 19.47
N ARG A 94 -12.83 9.39 20.21
CA ARG A 94 -11.38 9.55 20.42
C ARG A 94 -10.76 8.23 20.86
N PHE A 95 -9.47 8.13 20.72
CA PHE A 95 -8.70 7.03 21.27
C PHE A 95 -8.87 6.90 22.79
N ALA A 96 -8.84 5.67 23.30
CA ALA A 96 -8.84 5.35 24.72
C ALA A 96 -7.75 4.33 25.05
N ARG A 97 -7.38 4.24 26.32
CA ARG A 97 -6.42 3.23 26.79
C ARG A 97 -6.99 1.83 26.64
N LEU A 98 -6.18 0.94 26.08
CA LEU A 98 -6.54 -0.46 25.86
C LEU A 98 -6.29 -1.28 27.13
N ASN A 99 -7.25 -2.10 27.50
CA ASN A 99 -7.10 -3.14 28.51
C ASN A 99 -7.98 -4.36 28.11
N PRO A 100 -7.76 -5.56 28.70
CA PRO A 100 -8.46 -6.78 28.28
C PRO A 100 -9.99 -6.66 28.33
N THR A 101 -10.54 -6.10 29.40
CA THR A 101 -11.98 -5.93 29.58
C THR A 101 -12.56 -4.96 28.55
N ALA A 102 -11.89 -3.82 28.30
CA ALA A 102 -12.31 -2.86 27.29
C ALA A 102 -12.29 -3.48 25.89
N PHE A 103 -11.27 -4.27 25.58
CA PHE A 103 -11.16 -4.95 24.29
C PHE A 103 -12.31 -5.93 24.07
N GLN A 104 -12.58 -6.85 25.03
CA GLN A 104 -13.65 -7.84 24.90
C GLN A 104 -15.03 -7.18 24.79
N ASN A 105 -15.32 -6.15 25.60
CA ASN A 105 -16.58 -5.42 25.51
C ASN A 105 -16.78 -4.76 24.13
N LYS A 106 -15.68 -4.35 23.45
CA LYS A 106 -15.74 -3.78 22.11
C LYS A 106 -16.00 -4.84 21.05
N ILE A 107 -15.39 -6.01 21.15
CA ILE A 107 -15.69 -7.14 20.26
C ILE A 107 -17.17 -7.47 20.30
N ASP A 108 -17.73 -7.73 21.52
CA ASP A 108 -19.14 -8.10 21.69
C ASP A 108 -20.11 -7.03 21.17
N ARG A 109 -19.78 -5.76 21.39
CA ARG A 109 -20.57 -4.63 20.92
C ARG A 109 -20.51 -4.47 19.40
N THR A 110 -19.33 -4.69 18.80
CA THR A 110 -19.14 -4.57 17.37
C THR A 110 -19.90 -5.66 16.61
N ILE A 111 -19.97 -6.89 17.13
CA ILE A 111 -20.79 -7.95 16.57
C ILE A 111 -22.27 -7.52 16.52
N LYS A 112 -22.81 -6.96 17.62
CA LYS A 112 -24.20 -6.44 17.65
C LYS A 112 -24.40 -5.27 16.67
N ASN A 113 -23.39 -4.41 16.51
CA ASN A 113 -23.44 -3.31 15.54
C ASN A 113 -23.44 -3.83 14.08
N ALA A 114 -22.68 -4.89 13.78
CA ALA A 114 -22.67 -5.53 12.48
C ALA A 114 -24.05 -6.10 12.11
N GLU A 115 -24.72 -6.74 13.06
CA GLU A 115 -26.10 -7.24 12.91
C GLU A 115 -27.11 -6.11 12.67
N ALA A 116 -26.82 -4.90 13.15
CA ALA A 116 -27.59 -3.68 12.87
C ALA A 116 -27.14 -2.96 11.59
N GLY A 117 -26.31 -3.56 10.74
CA GLY A 117 -25.84 -3.02 9.46
C GLY A 117 -24.83 -1.88 9.57
N ARG A 118 -24.18 -1.68 10.73
CA ARG A 118 -23.17 -0.63 10.91
C ARG A 118 -21.81 -1.05 10.37
N ARG A 119 -21.06 -0.10 9.81
CA ARG A 119 -19.68 -0.33 9.39
C ARG A 119 -18.77 -0.59 10.59
N LEU A 120 -17.68 -1.32 10.35
CA LEU A 120 -16.62 -1.53 11.32
C LEU A 120 -15.44 -0.63 10.98
N GLU A 121 -14.99 0.14 11.97
CA GLU A 121 -13.68 0.75 12.00
C GLU A 121 -13.03 0.37 13.34
N CYS A 122 -11.78 -0.10 13.27
CA CYS A 122 -11.04 -0.51 14.46
C CYS A 122 -9.57 -0.16 14.29
N VAL A 123 -8.99 0.46 15.30
CA VAL A 123 -7.55 0.67 15.44
C VAL A 123 -7.10 0.14 16.80
N LEU A 124 -6.09 -0.74 16.78
CA LEU A 124 -5.32 -1.14 17.96
C LEU A 124 -3.89 -0.68 17.74
N THR A 125 -3.29 0.04 18.68
CA THR A 125 -1.98 0.67 18.44
C THR A 125 -1.08 0.66 19.67
N SER A 126 0.22 0.59 19.42
CA SER A 126 1.26 0.76 20.45
C SER A 126 1.53 2.23 20.80
N ASP A 127 0.91 3.18 20.08
CA ASP A 127 0.98 4.60 20.41
C ASP A 127 0.42 4.87 21.82
N THR A 128 1.05 5.78 22.56
CA THR A 128 0.69 6.18 23.92
C THR A 128 0.04 7.56 23.99
N GLU A 129 0.08 8.34 22.91
CA GLU A 129 -0.30 9.75 22.85
C GLU A 129 -1.53 10.00 21.98
N TYR A 130 -2.53 9.12 22.08
CA TYR A 130 -3.84 9.31 21.42
C TYR A 130 -3.77 9.51 19.90
N GLY A 131 -2.92 8.75 19.21
CA GLY A 131 -2.77 8.81 17.77
C GLY A 131 -1.78 9.89 17.30
N GLN A 132 -0.85 10.33 18.15
CA GLN A 132 0.11 11.39 17.83
C GLN A 132 1.54 10.90 17.63
N ARG A 133 1.84 9.62 17.92
CA ARG A 133 3.16 9.01 17.70
C ARG A 133 3.08 7.91 16.69
N ALA A 134 4.16 7.74 15.92
CA ALA A 134 4.29 6.64 14.97
C ALA A 134 4.33 5.28 15.69
N PRO A 135 3.37 4.38 15.45
CA PRO A 135 3.31 3.10 16.13
C PRO A 135 4.39 2.12 15.63
N GLU A 136 4.81 1.20 16.51
CA GLU A 136 5.54 -0.01 16.11
C GLU A 136 4.60 -1.14 15.75
N TYR A 137 3.53 -1.30 16.53
CA TYR A 137 2.49 -2.29 16.32
C TYR A 137 1.16 -1.58 16.11
N GLN A 138 0.54 -1.85 14.97
CA GLN A 138 -0.80 -1.34 14.70
C GLN A 138 -1.61 -2.35 13.91
N PHE A 139 -2.87 -2.50 14.29
CA PHE A 139 -3.91 -3.13 13.49
C PHE A 139 -4.94 -2.07 13.17
N LYS A 140 -5.21 -1.86 11.91
CA LYS A 140 -6.18 -0.87 11.43
C LYS A 140 -7.09 -1.50 10.40
N THR A 141 -8.39 -1.26 10.51
CA THR A 141 -9.36 -1.76 9.53
C THR A 141 -10.49 -0.79 9.34
N LEU A 142 -11.00 -0.76 8.12
CA LEU A 142 -12.22 -0.06 7.75
C LEU A 142 -13.06 -0.97 6.84
N SER A 143 -14.25 -1.35 7.30
CA SER A 143 -15.23 -2.02 6.45
C SER A 143 -16.17 -1.01 5.82
N PHE A 144 -16.48 -1.20 4.54
CA PHE A 144 -17.51 -0.40 3.87
C PHE A 144 -18.91 -0.92 4.17
N HIS A 145 -19.91 -0.05 3.99
CA HIS A 145 -21.32 -0.39 4.23
C HIS A 145 -21.83 -1.32 3.12
N LEU A 146 -22.76 -2.22 3.45
CA LEU A 146 -23.42 -3.16 2.51
C LEU A 146 -24.12 -2.48 1.32
N ILE A 147 -24.46 -1.18 1.42
CA ILE A 147 -25.16 -0.44 0.37
C ILE A 147 -24.23 -0.09 -0.80
N ASP A 148 -22.94 0.00 -0.55
CA ASP A 148 -21.94 0.16 -1.60
C ASP A 148 -21.54 -1.22 -2.11
N GLU A 149 -22.30 -1.77 -3.05
CA GLU A 149 -22.03 -3.08 -3.69
C GLU A 149 -20.58 -3.16 -4.22
N ASN A 150 -19.96 -2.03 -4.41
CA ASN A 150 -18.58 -1.85 -4.90
C ASN A 150 -17.56 -1.43 -3.82
N GLY A 151 -17.90 -1.34 -2.51
CA GLY A 151 -16.97 -0.91 -1.46
C GLY A 151 -15.95 -1.98 -1.08
N LEU A 152 -14.67 -1.78 -1.41
CA LEU A 152 -13.59 -2.59 -0.85
C LEU A 152 -13.38 -2.21 0.62
N SER A 153 -13.35 -3.21 1.47
CA SER A 153 -12.87 -3.05 2.84
C SER A 153 -11.35 -3.15 2.87
N CYS A 154 -10.70 -2.52 3.84
CA CYS A 154 -9.27 -2.65 4.02
C CYS A 154 -8.88 -3.11 5.42
N LEU A 155 -7.77 -3.82 5.49
CA LEU A 155 -7.12 -4.21 6.72
C LEU A 155 -5.62 -3.97 6.57
N GLN A 156 -5.04 -3.27 7.54
CA GLN A 156 -3.62 -2.97 7.62
C GLN A 156 -3.05 -3.48 8.95
N ILE A 157 -1.94 -4.20 8.87
CA ILE A 157 -1.13 -4.62 10.01
C ILE A 157 0.23 -3.93 9.87
N THR A 158 0.64 -3.16 10.87
CA THR A 158 1.97 -2.58 10.96
C THR A 158 2.76 -3.32 12.04
N LEU A 159 3.98 -3.70 11.70
CA LEU A 159 4.91 -4.42 12.59
C LEU A 159 6.29 -3.73 12.56
N PRO A 160 7.07 -3.83 13.64
CA PRO A 160 8.39 -3.21 13.69
C PRO A 160 9.37 -3.91 12.74
N LEU A 161 10.37 -3.16 12.29
CA LEU A 161 11.40 -3.65 11.39
C LEU A 161 12.18 -4.85 11.96
N SER A 162 12.20 -5.01 13.30
CA SER A 162 12.81 -6.15 13.98
C SER A 162 12.27 -7.51 13.57
N PHE A 163 11.08 -7.58 12.95
CA PHE A 163 10.56 -8.80 12.33
C PHE A 163 11.43 -9.33 11.18
N LEU A 164 12.41 -8.55 10.73
CA LEU A 164 13.42 -8.99 9.76
C LEU A 164 14.73 -9.46 10.40
N SER A 165 14.90 -9.30 11.72
CA SER A 165 16.19 -9.52 12.40
C SER A 165 16.58 -11.00 12.55
N THR A 166 15.60 -11.91 12.55
CA THR A 166 15.82 -13.34 12.67
C THR A 166 14.90 -14.12 11.74
N THR A 167 15.31 -15.33 11.34
CA THR A 167 14.48 -16.21 10.51
C THR A 167 13.11 -16.51 11.16
N ALA A 168 13.08 -16.69 12.49
CA ALA A 168 11.82 -16.95 13.20
C ALA A 168 10.83 -15.75 13.12
N GLN A 169 11.34 -14.53 13.25
CA GLN A 169 10.53 -13.32 13.12
C GLN A 169 10.09 -13.08 11.68
N GLN A 170 10.96 -13.33 10.69
CA GLN A 170 10.55 -13.29 9.27
C GLN A 170 9.46 -14.32 8.98
N GLN A 171 9.59 -15.53 9.52
CA GLN A 171 8.56 -16.57 9.40
C GLN A 171 7.23 -16.10 10.03
N GLU A 172 7.25 -15.44 11.19
CA GLU A 172 6.05 -14.89 11.82
C GLU A 172 5.39 -13.81 10.94
N PHE A 173 6.19 -12.97 10.27
CA PHE A 173 5.65 -12.02 9.27
C PHE A 173 5.01 -12.77 8.09
N GLU A 174 5.65 -13.82 7.56
CA GLU A 174 5.09 -14.65 6.50
C GLU A 174 3.79 -15.35 6.93
N GLU A 175 3.71 -15.82 8.17
CA GLU A 175 2.48 -16.42 8.73
C GLU A 175 1.32 -15.42 8.79
N TRP A 176 1.59 -14.14 9.01
CA TRP A 176 0.57 -13.09 8.92
C TRP A 176 0.12 -12.87 7.47
N VAL A 177 1.03 -12.84 6.50
CA VAL A 177 0.67 -12.76 5.07
C VAL A 177 -0.18 -13.96 4.67
N GLU A 178 0.22 -15.17 5.06
CA GLU A 178 -0.54 -16.39 4.80
C GLU A 178 -1.93 -16.36 5.47
N TYR A 179 -1.98 -15.92 6.74
CA TYR A 179 -3.23 -15.83 7.49
C TYR A 179 -4.25 -14.92 6.80
N VAL A 180 -3.85 -13.71 6.42
CA VAL A 180 -4.78 -12.79 5.75
C VAL A 180 -5.25 -13.34 4.40
N CYS A 181 -4.37 -14.01 3.65
CA CYS A 181 -4.74 -14.65 2.38
C CYS A 181 -5.72 -15.83 2.54
N LYS A 182 -5.66 -16.53 3.67
CA LYS A 182 -6.59 -17.62 3.97
C LYS A 182 -7.91 -17.16 4.55
N GLN A 183 -7.92 -16.04 5.27
CA GLN A 183 -9.08 -15.55 6.02
C GLN A 183 -10.00 -14.67 5.16
N PHE A 184 -9.44 -13.89 4.22
CA PHE A 184 -10.17 -12.87 3.48
C PHE A 184 -10.28 -13.18 1.99
N ASP A 185 -11.36 -12.71 1.38
CA ASP A 185 -11.57 -12.74 -0.07
C ASP A 185 -10.85 -11.53 -0.68
N ILE A 186 -9.50 -11.65 -0.79
CA ILE A 186 -8.62 -10.55 -1.19
C ILE A 186 -8.89 -10.15 -2.63
N PHE A 187 -9.13 -8.85 -2.81
CA PHE A 187 -9.19 -8.24 -4.14
C PHE A 187 -7.78 -7.94 -4.64
N HIS A 188 -6.99 -7.22 -3.85
CA HIS A 188 -5.55 -7.10 -3.99
C HIS A 188 -4.91 -6.65 -2.68
N GLY A 189 -3.58 -6.65 -2.63
CA GLY A 189 -2.84 -6.18 -1.46
C GLY A 189 -1.34 -6.28 -1.65
N TYR A 190 -0.61 -5.91 -0.63
CA TYR A 190 0.85 -6.04 -0.60
C TYR A 190 1.35 -6.11 0.84
N ALA A 191 2.60 -6.60 0.98
CA ALA A 191 3.29 -6.53 2.25
C ALA A 191 4.78 -6.22 2.04
N GLY A 192 5.35 -5.38 2.89
CA GLY A 192 6.74 -4.94 2.78
C GLY A 192 7.04 -3.72 3.62
N LEU A 193 7.99 -2.88 3.17
CA LEU A 193 8.40 -1.68 3.87
C LEU A 193 7.37 -0.56 3.73
N THR A 194 7.13 0.16 4.83
CA THR A 194 6.27 1.34 4.90
C THR A 194 6.83 2.36 5.87
N ILE A 195 6.35 3.59 5.79
CA ILE A 195 6.54 4.61 6.83
C ILE A 195 5.33 4.57 7.75
N ALA A 196 5.53 4.10 8.99
CA ALA A 196 4.52 4.23 10.02
C ALA A 196 4.43 5.68 10.47
N LEU A 197 3.23 6.26 10.37
CA LEU A 197 2.88 7.60 10.83
C LEU A 197 1.87 7.53 11.98
N PRO A 198 1.73 8.61 12.78
CA PRO A 198 0.63 8.74 13.73
C PRO A 198 -0.73 8.62 13.05
N ASP A 199 -1.78 8.36 13.82
CA ASP A 199 -3.14 8.33 13.26
C ASP A 199 -3.57 9.71 12.71
N SER A 200 -3.01 10.80 13.25
CA SER A 200 -3.09 12.15 12.66
C SER A 200 -2.12 12.38 11.50
N TYR A 201 -2.01 11.40 10.62
CA TYR A 201 -1.02 11.27 9.55
C TYR A 201 -0.92 12.48 8.61
N TYR A 202 -2.02 13.17 8.35
CA TYR A 202 -2.07 14.32 7.44
C TYR A 202 -1.07 15.44 7.78
N LYS A 203 -0.63 15.52 9.02
CA LYS A 203 0.41 16.46 9.46
C LYS A 203 1.81 16.05 9.02
N TYR A 204 2.02 14.78 8.73
CA TYR A 204 3.34 14.17 8.49
C TYR A 204 3.48 13.60 7.06
N GLN A 205 2.49 13.75 6.20
CA GLN A 205 2.51 13.26 4.82
C GLN A 205 3.67 13.84 4.00
N PHE A 206 4.11 15.07 4.30
CA PHE A 206 5.28 15.67 3.66
C PHE A 206 6.56 14.85 3.87
N TYR A 207 6.68 14.19 5.02
CA TYR A 207 7.82 13.36 5.35
C TYR A 207 7.73 12.00 4.64
N GLU A 208 6.56 11.37 4.66
CA GLU A 208 6.30 10.15 3.88
C GLU A 208 6.59 10.37 2.39
N TYR A 209 6.16 11.52 1.83
CA TYR A 209 6.47 11.92 0.46
C TYR A 209 7.98 12.01 0.21
N ALA A 210 8.74 12.67 1.08
CA ALA A 210 10.19 12.82 0.92
C ALA A 210 10.92 11.47 0.96
N VAL A 211 10.53 10.57 1.86
CA VAL A 211 11.11 9.24 1.99
C VAL A 211 10.77 8.36 0.79
N THR A 212 9.49 8.26 0.43
CA THR A 212 9.05 7.37 -0.65
C THR A 212 9.41 7.86 -2.04
N LYS A 213 9.69 9.15 -2.19
CA LYS A 213 10.29 9.71 -3.40
C LYS A 213 11.73 9.26 -3.61
N ARG A 214 12.49 8.98 -2.55
CA ARG A 214 13.85 8.46 -2.61
C ARG A 214 13.90 6.93 -2.60
N TYR A 215 13.13 6.31 -1.74
CA TYR A 215 13.13 4.87 -1.49
C TYR A 215 11.89 4.21 -2.08
N TRP A 216 12.01 3.75 -3.31
CA TRP A 216 10.88 3.24 -4.10
C TRP A 216 10.30 1.93 -3.58
N GLY A 217 11.05 1.17 -2.78
CA GLY A 217 10.58 -0.05 -2.11
C GLY A 217 9.75 0.20 -0.85
N VAL A 218 9.66 1.46 -0.41
CA VAL A 218 8.84 1.89 0.73
C VAL A 218 7.50 2.40 0.22
N THR A 219 6.40 1.84 0.73
CA THR A 219 5.06 2.18 0.26
C THR A 219 4.42 3.28 1.12
N PRO A 220 3.85 4.35 0.51
CA PRO A 220 3.06 5.34 1.25
C PRO A 220 1.69 4.74 1.57
N ASP A 221 1.40 4.60 2.86
CA ASP A 221 0.21 3.91 3.36
C ASP A 221 -0.64 4.77 4.31
N SER A 222 -0.28 6.03 4.50
CA SER A 222 -0.95 6.91 5.45
C SER A 222 -2.45 7.08 5.15
N ASP A 223 -2.84 7.11 3.88
CA ASP A 223 -4.24 7.30 3.45
C ASP A 223 -4.89 6.01 2.90
N SER A 224 -4.34 4.86 3.26
CA SER A 224 -4.79 3.54 2.78
C SER A 224 -6.28 3.22 2.94
N PRO A 225 -7.02 3.76 3.94
CA PRO A 225 -8.45 3.50 4.06
C PRO A 225 -9.32 4.07 2.95
N ILE A 226 -8.80 4.96 2.08
CA ILE A 226 -9.54 5.46 0.93
C ILE A 226 -9.56 4.39 -0.16
N THR A 227 -10.59 3.56 -0.15
CA THR A 227 -10.65 2.31 -0.91
C THR A 227 -11.38 2.41 -2.24
N LEU A 228 -12.16 3.47 -2.46
CA LEU A 228 -13.02 3.63 -3.64
C LEU A 228 -12.27 3.66 -4.98
N LEU A 229 -10.97 3.92 -4.95
CA LEU A 229 -10.13 4.14 -6.12
C LEU A 229 -9.37 2.89 -6.59
N TRP A 230 -9.44 1.78 -5.84
CA TRP A 230 -8.61 0.59 -6.10
C TRP A 230 -9.35 -0.58 -6.77
N TYR A 231 -10.52 -0.33 -7.38
CA TYR A 231 -11.27 -1.36 -8.10
C TYR A 231 -10.72 -1.70 -9.48
N GLU A 232 -10.11 -0.75 -10.15
CA GLU A 232 -9.73 -0.90 -11.56
C GLU A 232 -8.36 -1.54 -11.74
N GLY A 233 -7.56 -1.55 -10.69
CA GLY A 233 -6.23 -2.12 -10.71
C GLY A 233 -5.63 -2.26 -9.31
N ILE A 234 -4.52 -2.98 -9.21
CA ILE A 234 -3.77 -3.06 -7.97
C ILE A 234 -3.01 -1.75 -7.72
N LYS A 235 -2.88 -1.35 -6.45
CA LYS A 235 -2.23 -0.09 -6.07
C LYS A 235 -0.74 -0.10 -6.42
N SER A 236 -0.02 -1.15 -6.05
CA SER A 236 1.43 -1.19 -6.23
C SER A 236 1.97 -2.59 -6.04
N ILE A 237 3.22 -2.80 -6.44
CA ILE A 237 4.01 -3.95 -6.02
C ILE A 237 4.83 -3.59 -4.79
N SER A 238 5.16 -4.59 -3.98
CA SER A 238 6.05 -4.48 -2.84
C SER A 238 6.83 -5.80 -2.66
N TRP A 239 7.47 -6.02 -1.51
CA TRP A 239 8.16 -7.29 -1.22
C TRP A 239 7.25 -8.50 -1.41
N TYR A 240 6.00 -8.42 -0.94
CA TYR A 240 4.92 -9.33 -1.32
C TYR A 240 3.86 -8.56 -2.08
N THR A 241 3.41 -9.12 -3.20
CA THR A 241 2.29 -8.60 -3.99
C THR A 241 1.19 -9.64 -4.02
N LEU A 242 0.00 -9.27 -3.55
CA LEU A 242 -1.16 -10.14 -3.42
C LEU A 242 -2.15 -9.83 -4.52
N VAL A 243 -2.46 -10.81 -5.35
CA VAL A 243 -3.33 -10.67 -6.52
C VAL A 243 -4.55 -11.56 -6.36
N GLY A 244 -5.70 -10.95 -6.15
CA GLY A 244 -6.98 -11.65 -6.05
C GLY A 244 -7.46 -12.18 -7.41
N LYS A 245 -8.47 -13.07 -7.36
CA LYS A 245 -9.02 -13.79 -8.52
C LYS A 245 -9.41 -12.86 -9.69
N ALA A 246 -9.96 -11.69 -9.37
CA ALA A 246 -10.43 -10.72 -10.38
C ALA A 246 -9.34 -10.27 -11.36
N PHE A 247 -8.09 -10.29 -10.95
CA PHE A 247 -6.96 -9.83 -11.75
C PHE A 247 -6.15 -10.96 -12.39
N GLN A 248 -6.25 -12.20 -11.90
CA GLN A 248 -5.40 -13.32 -12.32
C GLN A 248 -5.54 -13.67 -13.80
N THR A 249 -6.75 -13.52 -14.35
CA THR A 249 -7.01 -13.83 -15.79
C THR A 249 -6.33 -12.85 -16.75
N LYS A 250 -5.89 -11.69 -16.25
CA LYS A 250 -5.17 -10.69 -17.04
C LYS A 250 -3.65 -10.92 -17.03
N LEU A 251 -3.15 -11.80 -16.18
CA LEU A 251 -1.72 -12.12 -16.08
C LEU A 251 -1.31 -13.17 -17.11
N ASN A 252 -0.11 -13.01 -17.66
CA ASN A 252 0.45 -13.97 -18.63
C ASN A 252 1.10 -15.14 -17.88
N SER A 253 0.46 -16.30 -17.91
CA SER A 253 0.94 -17.52 -17.23
C SER A 253 2.30 -18.02 -17.78
N MET A 254 2.58 -17.83 -19.06
CA MET A 254 3.87 -18.22 -19.65
C MET A 254 5.00 -17.34 -19.15
N GLU A 255 4.80 -16.02 -19.07
CA GLU A 255 5.78 -15.11 -18.49
C GLU A 255 6.03 -15.39 -17.01
N ILE A 256 4.97 -15.64 -16.24
CA ILE A 256 5.10 -16.06 -14.84
C ILE A 256 5.99 -17.29 -14.73
N GLN A 257 5.75 -18.33 -15.53
CA GLN A 257 6.55 -19.55 -15.50
C GLN A 257 8.01 -19.29 -15.90
N ASN A 258 8.25 -18.46 -16.92
CA ASN A 258 9.60 -18.07 -17.33
C ASN A 258 10.33 -17.33 -16.21
N VAL A 259 9.67 -16.39 -15.55
CA VAL A 259 10.23 -15.63 -14.42
C VAL A 259 10.59 -16.57 -13.27
N LEU A 260 9.70 -17.47 -12.86
CA LEU A 260 9.94 -18.41 -11.76
C LEU A 260 11.08 -19.39 -12.06
N ASN A 261 11.27 -19.76 -13.34
CA ASN A 261 12.39 -20.61 -13.76
C ASN A 261 13.73 -19.86 -13.76
N HIS A 262 13.71 -18.57 -14.07
CA HIS A 262 14.92 -17.75 -14.22
C HIS A 262 15.38 -17.12 -12.89
N TYR A 263 14.43 -16.57 -12.09
CA TYR A 263 14.70 -15.84 -10.85
C TYR A 263 14.38 -16.70 -9.63
N ARG A 264 15.39 -17.38 -9.08
CA ARG A 264 15.23 -18.30 -7.93
C ARG A 264 14.77 -17.63 -6.63
N ASP A 265 14.99 -16.32 -6.50
CA ASP A 265 14.60 -15.54 -5.33
C ASP A 265 13.18 -14.97 -5.43
N ILE A 266 12.56 -15.03 -6.62
CA ILE A 266 11.15 -14.73 -6.80
C ILE A 266 10.35 -16.00 -6.59
N THR A 267 9.36 -15.95 -5.71
CA THR A 267 8.50 -17.11 -5.44
C THR A 267 7.03 -16.74 -5.62
N LEU A 268 6.24 -17.72 -6.02
CA LEU A 268 4.79 -17.63 -6.10
C LEU A 268 4.18 -18.71 -5.21
N LYS A 269 3.28 -18.28 -4.32
CA LYS A 269 2.41 -19.18 -3.54
C LYS A 269 0.96 -18.82 -3.83
N THR A 270 0.06 -19.76 -3.72
CA THR A 270 -1.38 -19.53 -3.84
C THR A 270 -2.07 -19.96 -2.54
N TYR A 271 -2.88 -19.09 -1.98
CA TYR A 271 -3.71 -19.36 -0.81
C TYR A 271 -5.17 -19.06 -1.18
N ASN A 272 -6.03 -20.07 -1.11
CA ASN A 272 -7.39 -19.98 -1.66
C ASN A 272 -7.33 -19.44 -3.11
N ASP A 273 -8.02 -18.32 -3.39
CA ASP A 273 -8.04 -17.64 -4.69
C ASP A 273 -7.03 -16.46 -4.80
N THR A 274 -6.04 -16.39 -3.91
CA THR A 274 -5.05 -15.29 -3.91
C THR A 274 -3.66 -15.79 -4.33
N MET A 275 -3.11 -15.23 -5.40
CA MET A 275 -1.72 -15.42 -5.80
C MET A 275 -0.84 -14.44 -5.02
N VAL A 276 0.25 -14.93 -4.43
CA VAL A 276 1.20 -14.16 -3.63
C VAL A 276 2.59 -14.26 -4.25
N PHE A 277 3.03 -13.18 -4.87
CA PHE A 277 4.39 -13.04 -5.40
C PHE A 277 5.29 -12.46 -4.32
N LYS A 278 6.43 -13.09 -4.07
CA LYS A 278 7.49 -12.57 -3.17
C LYS A 278 8.68 -12.15 -4.01
N ALA A 279 9.03 -10.87 -3.99
CA ALA A 279 10.11 -10.26 -4.77
C ALA A 279 11.46 -10.32 -4.02
N GLY A 280 11.97 -11.52 -3.78
CA GLY A 280 13.25 -11.71 -3.11
C GLY A 280 13.14 -12.23 -1.67
N LYS A 281 14.27 -12.69 -1.12
CA LYS A 281 14.35 -13.24 0.24
C LYS A 281 14.20 -12.21 1.33
N PHE A 282 14.55 -10.95 1.04
CA PHE A 282 14.55 -9.82 1.96
C PHE A 282 13.97 -8.59 1.25
N PRO A 283 13.25 -7.71 1.95
CA PRO A 283 12.75 -6.47 1.33
C PRO A 283 13.90 -5.52 1.00
N ASP A 284 13.73 -4.75 -0.06
CA ASP A 284 14.71 -3.77 -0.53
C ASP A 284 14.10 -2.36 -0.43
N LEU A 285 14.88 -1.38 0.03
CA LEU A 285 14.46 0.01 0.08
C LEU A 285 14.24 0.60 -1.32
N GLY A 286 14.91 0.07 -2.34
CA GLY A 286 14.84 0.62 -3.69
C GLY A 286 15.34 2.06 -3.76
N ASP A 287 16.50 2.35 -3.16
CA ASP A 287 17.12 3.68 -3.22
C ASP A 287 17.42 4.04 -4.68
N LYS A 288 16.69 5.01 -5.24
CA LYS A 288 16.79 5.41 -6.65
C LYS A 288 18.15 5.99 -7.04
N THR A 289 19.02 6.31 -6.06
CA THR A 289 20.40 6.72 -6.31
C THR A 289 21.35 5.54 -6.53
N LYS A 290 20.85 4.31 -6.36
CA LYS A 290 21.55 3.04 -6.54
C LYS A 290 20.86 2.22 -7.64
N PRO A 291 21.50 1.15 -8.15
CA PRO A 291 20.83 0.23 -9.05
C PRO A 291 19.55 -0.32 -8.41
N LEU A 292 18.44 -0.24 -9.14
CA LEU A 292 17.13 -0.70 -8.64
C LEU A 292 17.10 -2.23 -8.45
N PRO A 293 16.35 -2.74 -7.48
CA PRO A 293 16.25 -4.17 -7.20
C PRO A 293 15.55 -4.90 -8.35
N VAL A 294 16.28 -5.75 -9.05
CA VAL A 294 15.80 -6.49 -10.23
C VAL A 294 14.53 -7.29 -9.94
N ASN A 295 14.43 -7.92 -8.76
CA ASN A 295 13.24 -8.69 -8.41
C ASN A 295 11.96 -7.85 -8.36
N TYR A 296 12.05 -6.58 -7.92
CA TYR A 296 10.90 -5.65 -7.93
C TYR A 296 10.55 -5.24 -9.36
N LEU A 297 11.55 -4.94 -10.20
CA LEU A 297 11.34 -4.63 -11.61
C LEU A 297 10.64 -5.79 -12.34
N VAL A 298 11.08 -7.02 -12.10
CA VAL A 298 10.52 -8.24 -12.71
C VAL A 298 9.08 -8.47 -12.25
N VAL A 299 8.81 -8.40 -10.95
CA VAL A 299 7.44 -8.56 -10.43
C VAL A 299 6.53 -7.45 -10.95
N ASN A 300 7.02 -6.20 -11.02
CA ASN A 300 6.27 -5.09 -11.59
C ASN A 300 5.91 -5.35 -13.06
N ASN A 301 6.85 -5.84 -13.86
CA ASN A 301 6.58 -6.17 -15.27
C ASN A 301 5.46 -7.21 -15.40
N LEU A 302 5.44 -8.25 -14.56
CA LEU A 302 4.34 -9.22 -14.53
C LEU A 302 3.00 -8.58 -14.14
N MET A 303 3.02 -7.56 -13.28
CA MET A 303 1.83 -6.90 -12.76
C MET A 303 1.31 -5.77 -13.65
N ARG A 304 2.07 -5.30 -14.65
CA ARG A 304 1.65 -4.20 -15.54
C ARG A 304 0.22 -4.30 -16.09
N PRO A 305 -0.27 -5.47 -16.53
CA PRO A 305 -1.64 -5.58 -17.04
C PRO A 305 -2.74 -5.34 -16.00
N VAL A 306 -2.37 -5.33 -14.72
CA VAL A 306 -3.30 -5.22 -13.59
C VAL A 306 -3.00 -4.04 -12.65
N LEU A 307 -1.93 -3.29 -12.88
CA LEU A 307 -1.67 -2.03 -12.17
C LEU A 307 -2.75 -1.01 -12.54
N THR A 308 -3.14 -0.19 -11.56
CA THR A 308 -4.08 0.91 -11.81
C THR A 308 -3.50 1.89 -12.84
N GLN A 309 -4.31 2.28 -13.81
CA GLN A 309 -3.93 3.22 -14.86
C GLN A 309 -4.57 4.59 -14.66
N LYS A 310 -5.43 4.73 -13.66
CA LYS A 310 -6.09 6.00 -13.39
C LYS A 310 -5.23 6.92 -12.56
N LEU A 311 -5.27 8.20 -12.88
CA LEU A 311 -4.89 9.26 -11.97
C LEU A 311 -5.75 9.17 -10.72
N ASN A 312 -5.10 9.13 -9.58
CA ASN A 312 -5.83 9.17 -8.34
C ASN A 312 -4.99 9.91 -7.28
N ASP A 313 -5.64 10.72 -6.49
CA ASP A 313 -5.06 11.53 -5.41
C ASP A 313 -5.04 10.79 -4.07
N SER A 314 -5.20 9.47 -4.09
CA SER A 314 -5.38 8.64 -2.90
C SER A 314 -4.10 8.28 -2.17
N LEU A 315 -2.93 8.65 -2.67
CA LEU A 315 -1.70 8.42 -1.91
C LEU A 315 -1.57 9.36 -0.71
N HIS A 316 -2.07 10.59 -0.84
CA HIS A 316 -2.09 11.58 0.23
C HIS A 316 -3.39 12.38 0.22
N THR A 317 -3.92 12.72 1.40
CA THR A 317 -5.11 13.54 1.51
C THR A 317 -4.85 15.01 1.19
N ALA A 318 -5.84 15.68 0.61
CA ALA A 318 -5.81 17.12 0.35
C ALA A 318 -5.84 17.98 1.63
N PHE A 319 -6.23 17.42 2.77
CA PHE A 319 -6.36 18.15 4.04
C PHE A 319 -5.03 18.46 4.75
N GLY A 320 -3.90 17.94 4.24
CA GLY A 320 -2.58 18.20 4.83
C GLY A 320 -2.09 19.63 4.53
N ASN A 321 -1.52 20.30 5.53
CA ASN A 321 -0.86 21.59 5.37
C ASN A 321 0.48 21.40 4.65
N GLY A 322 0.51 21.34 3.33
CA GLY A 322 1.81 21.24 2.75
C GLY A 322 1.88 21.19 1.23
N LYS A 323 2.87 21.91 0.72
CA LYS A 323 3.30 21.87 -0.68
C LYS A 323 4.00 20.55 -1.05
N ASN A 324 4.44 19.76 -0.06
CA ASN A 324 5.22 18.54 -0.24
C ASN A 324 4.34 17.31 0.09
N ARG A 325 3.44 16.96 -0.81
CA ARG A 325 2.61 15.77 -0.76
C ARG A 325 2.43 15.20 -2.16
N TYR A 326 1.98 13.97 -2.27
CA TYR A 326 1.57 13.43 -3.55
C TYR A 326 0.33 14.17 -4.04
N SER A 327 0.45 14.83 -5.18
CA SER A 327 -0.66 15.21 -6.02
C SER A 327 -1.13 14.00 -6.83
N ALA A 328 -2.24 14.11 -7.56
CA ALA A 328 -2.73 13.01 -8.39
C ALA A 328 -1.70 12.58 -9.45
N SER A 329 -1.06 13.54 -10.14
CA SER A 329 -0.03 13.23 -11.13
C SER A 329 1.24 12.62 -10.52
N GLN A 330 1.71 13.17 -9.41
CA GLN A 330 2.86 12.60 -8.69
C GLN A 330 2.55 11.22 -8.10
N GLY A 331 1.31 11.00 -7.65
CA GLY A 331 0.82 9.69 -7.24
C GLY A 331 0.83 8.69 -8.38
N TYR A 332 0.36 9.10 -9.57
CA TYR A 332 0.43 8.27 -10.77
C TYR A 332 1.88 7.89 -11.12
N TYR A 333 2.80 8.84 -11.15
CA TYR A 333 4.21 8.56 -11.39
C TYR A 333 4.81 7.63 -10.35
N TRP A 334 4.47 7.81 -9.07
CA TRP A 334 4.94 6.92 -8.03
C TRP A 334 4.40 5.48 -8.20
N LEU A 335 3.14 5.32 -8.60
CA LEU A 335 2.54 4.00 -8.87
C LEU A 335 3.27 3.27 -10.01
N HIS A 336 3.76 4.01 -11.01
CA HIS A 336 4.48 3.51 -12.18
C HIS A 336 6.02 3.59 -12.08
N ARG A 337 6.56 3.87 -10.91
CA ARG A 337 8.00 4.12 -10.69
C ARG A 337 8.93 2.98 -11.11
N TRP A 338 8.41 1.75 -11.20
CA TRP A 338 9.18 0.58 -11.60
C TRP A 338 9.12 0.28 -13.11
N ASP A 339 8.43 1.09 -13.90
CA ASP A 339 8.13 0.80 -15.31
C ASP A 339 9.29 1.11 -16.27
N ASN A 340 10.39 1.69 -15.76
CA ASN A 340 11.54 2.14 -16.55
C ASN A 340 12.55 1.03 -16.90
N ALA A 341 12.12 -0.21 -17.12
CA ALA A 341 12.99 -1.32 -17.42
C ALA A 341 12.55 -2.08 -18.67
N ASN A 342 13.52 -2.61 -19.45
CA ASN A 342 13.23 -3.45 -20.59
C ASN A 342 13.14 -4.92 -20.18
N PHE A 343 12.24 -5.64 -20.84
CA PHE A 343 12.02 -7.06 -20.62
C PHE A 343 11.84 -7.80 -21.94
N GLU A 344 12.39 -8.99 -22.02
CA GLU A 344 12.13 -9.93 -23.07
C GLU A 344 11.55 -11.22 -22.48
N ASN A 345 10.31 -11.56 -22.84
CA ASN A 345 9.58 -12.71 -22.29
C ASN A 345 9.57 -12.78 -20.76
N GLY A 346 9.45 -11.62 -20.09
CA GLY A 346 9.47 -11.50 -18.62
C GLY A 346 10.86 -11.43 -17.99
N ILE A 347 11.94 -11.56 -18.80
CA ILE A 347 13.32 -11.50 -18.32
C ILE A 347 13.86 -10.07 -18.48
N PHE A 348 14.42 -9.52 -17.42
CA PHE A 348 15.00 -8.18 -17.40
C PHE A 348 16.22 -8.07 -18.33
N ASP A 349 16.20 -7.07 -19.21
CA ASP A 349 17.33 -6.72 -20.06
C ASP A 349 18.08 -5.51 -19.47
N PRO A 350 19.31 -5.70 -18.95
CA PRO A 350 20.09 -4.60 -18.37
C PRO A 350 20.65 -3.62 -19.40
N LYS A 351 20.57 -3.92 -20.71
CA LYS A 351 21.19 -3.11 -21.78
C LYS A 351 20.35 -1.92 -22.22
N GLY A 352 19.14 -1.78 -21.72
CA GLY A 352 18.25 -0.69 -22.09
C GLY A 352 17.42 -0.24 -20.90
N THR A 353 17.72 0.92 -20.33
CA THR A 353 16.72 1.66 -19.57
C THR A 353 15.80 2.34 -20.57
N LYS A 354 14.58 1.86 -20.70
CA LYS A 354 13.55 2.56 -21.45
C LYS A 354 13.12 3.74 -20.57
N GLN A 355 13.48 4.95 -20.97
CA GLN A 355 12.84 6.11 -20.37
C GLN A 355 11.36 6.06 -20.80
N GLU A 356 10.50 5.66 -19.89
CA GLU A 356 9.08 5.64 -20.15
C GLU A 356 8.60 7.07 -20.28
N LEU A 357 7.98 7.36 -21.41
CA LEU A 357 7.38 8.66 -21.66
C LEU A 357 5.97 8.63 -21.07
N MET A 358 5.72 9.51 -20.15
CA MET A 358 4.44 9.67 -19.46
C MET A 358 3.63 10.81 -20.06
N PRO A 359 2.29 10.76 -20.05
CA PRO A 359 1.47 11.89 -20.41
C PRO A 359 1.83 13.13 -19.59
N VAL A 360 1.76 14.31 -20.20
CA VAL A 360 1.98 15.58 -19.49
C VAL A 360 0.73 15.91 -18.69
N TYR A 361 0.87 15.91 -17.36
CA TYR A 361 -0.18 16.32 -16.42
C TYR A 361 0.16 17.63 -15.76
N ARG A 362 -0.86 18.43 -15.44
CA ARG A 362 -0.74 19.64 -14.60
C ARG A 362 -1.90 19.74 -13.65
N GLU A 363 -1.58 20.17 -12.46
CA GLU A 363 -2.51 20.50 -11.40
C GLU A 363 -2.39 21.98 -11.09
N ARG A 364 -3.46 22.55 -10.60
CA ARG A 364 -3.54 23.96 -10.23
C ARG A 364 -2.64 24.35 -9.04
N PRO A 365 -2.24 25.58 -8.91
CA PRO A 365 -2.42 26.71 -9.83
C PRO A 365 -1.20 26.88 -10.77
N LEU A 366 -0.96 25.93 -11.66
CA LEU A 366 0.20 25.94 -12.54
C LEU A 366 -0.16 26.50 -13.92
N GLU A 367 0.84 27.09 -14.58
CA GLU A 367 0.76 27.56 -15.95
C GLU A 367 0.85 26.39 -16.94
N ALA A 368 0.14 26.50 -18.06
CA ALA A 368 0.25 25.59 -19.18
C ALA A 368 1.67 25.64 -19.78
N PRO A 369 2.46 24.56 -19.72
CA PRO A 369 3.84 24.56 -20.24
C PRO A 369 3.90 24.63 -21.76
N TYR A 370 2.79 24.25 -22.41
CA TYR A 370 2.63 24.22 -23.87
C TYR A 370 1.25 24.74 -24.26
N ALA A 371 1.17 25.48 -25.36
CA ALA A 371 -0.10 25.77 -26.01
C ALA A 371 -0.68 24.49 -26.62
N GLY A 372 -1.98 24.26 -26.45
CA GLY A 372 -2.64 23.09 -26.99
C GLY A 372 -3.94 22.70 -26.32
N MET A 373 -4.46 21.55 -26.72
CA MET A 373 -5.69 20.96 -26.17
C MET A 373 -5.40 20.13 -24.93
N TRP A 374 -6.15 20.35 -23.89
CA TRP A 374 -6.06 19.69 -22.60
C TRP A 374 -7.43 19.15 -22.16
N ILE A 375 -7.44 18.08 -21.39
CA ILE A 375 -8.66 17.47 -20.85
C ILE A 375 -8.51 17.25 -19.32
N PRO A 376 -9.57 17.46 -18.54
CA PRO A 376 -9.64 17.01 -17.16
C PRO A 376 -9.64 15.47 -17.09
N ASP A 377 -8.49 14.85 -16.83
CA ASP A 377 -8.30 13.40 -16.92
C ASP A 377 -8.91 12.62 -15.75
N ASN A 378 -9.20 13.29 -14.65
CA ASN A 378 -9.86 12.72 -13.48
C ASN A 378 -11.40 12.73 -13.57
N LEU A 379 -11.99 13.21 -14.67
CA LEU A 379 -13.42 13.34 -14.85
C LEU A 379 -13.93 12.49 -16.01
N GLU A 380 -15.00 11.75 -15.79
CA GLU A 380 -15.71 11.04 -16.85
C GLU A 380 -16.50 12.05 -17.71
N ASN A 381 -16.52 11.85 -19.02
CA ASN A 381 -17.15 12.76 -20.00
C ASN A 381 -16.66 14.22 -19.89
N ALA A 382 -15.38 14.39 -19.57
CA ALA A 382 -14.74 15.70 -19.47
C ALA A 382 -14.77 16.47 -20.80
N ILE A 383 -14.84 17.79 -20.69
CA ILE A 383 -14.82 18.70 -21.85
C ILE A 383 -13.37 19.16 -22.06
N GLU A 384 -12.88 18.97 -23.27
CA GLU A 384 -11.55 19.45 -23.69
C GLU A 384 -11.54 20.99 -23.74
N ARG A 385 -10.39 21.58 -23.38
CA ARG A 385 -10.17 23.01 -23.46
C ARG A 385 -8.79 23.31 -24.03
N HIS A 386 -8.71 24.35 -24.88
CA HIS A 386 -7.47 24.91 -25.35
C HIS A 386 -6.90 25.89 -24.34
N PHE A 387 -5.60 25.80 -24.08
CA PHE A 387 -4.84 26.75 -23.26
C PHE A 387 -3.63 27.25 -24.06
N GLU A 388 -3.36 28.55 -23.92
CA GLU A 388 -2.13 29.15 -24.41
C GLU A 388 -0.96 28.82 -23.46
N LYS A 389 0.26 28.81 -23.98
CA LYS A 389 1.45 28.64 -23.15
C LYS A 389 1.56 29.79 -22.12
N GLY A 390 1.67 29.44 -20.84
CA GLY A 390 1.71 30.38 -19.71
C GLY A 390 0.31 30.75 -19.18
N GLU A 391 -0.78 30.26 -19.81
CA GLU A 391 -2.12 30.43 -19.25
C GLU A 391 -2.28 29.61 -17.98
N ILE A 392 -2.88 30.18 -16.94
CA ILE A 392 -3.12 29.48 -15.66
C ILE A 392 -4.32 28.56 -15.82
N PHE A 393 -4.14 27.28 -15.48
CA PHE A 393 -5.24 26.32 -15.45
C PHE A 393 -6.30 26.74 -14.42
N PRO A 394 -7.59 26.67 -14.77
CA PRO A 394 -8.65 26.90 -13.80
C PRO A 394 -8.65 25.79 -12.75
N ASP A 395 -9.19 26.11 -11.59
CA ASP A 395 -9.32 25.21 -10.46
C ASP A 395 -10.21 24.02 -10.76
N ASP A 396 -11.17 24.19 -11.67
CA ASP A 396 -12.18 23.21 -12.02
C ASP A 396 -12.17 22.88 -13.52
N GLY A 397 -12.46 21.63 -13.83
CA GLY A 397 -12.77 21.13 -15.16
C GLY A 397 -14.25 20.93 -15.36
N GLU A 398 -14.69 21.02 -16.61
CA GLU A 398 -16.09 20.82 -17.01
C GLU A 398 -16.30 19.38 -17.49
N TYR A 399 -17.45 18.79 -17.13
CA TYR A 399 -17.86 17.47 -17.61
C TYR A 399 -19.36 17.38 -17.84
N LEU A 400 -19.77 16.46 -18.72
CA LEU A 400 -21.16 16.22 -19.07
C LEU A 400 -21.77 15.17 -18.15
N GLN A 401 -22.90 15.49 -17.52
CA GLN A 401 -23.69 14.54 -16.75
C GLN A 401 -25.07 14.37 -17.36
N HIS A 402 -25.44 13.13 -17.67
CA HIS A 402 -26.78 12.79 -18.09
C HIS A 402 -27.72 12.67 -16.87
N LEU A 403 -28.76 13.47 -16.85
CA LEU A 403 -29.73 13.49 -15.75
C LEU A 403 -30.85 12.45 -15.99
N GLN A 404 -31.50 12.01 -14.92
CA GLN A 404 -32.60 11.02 -14.99
C GLN A 404 -33.79 11.45 -15.86
N ASN A 405 -33.97 12.76 -16.08
CA ASN A 405 -34.99 13.32 -16.95
C ASN A 405 -34.62 13.33 -18.45
N GLY A 406 -33.49 12.75 -18.83
CA GLY A 406 -32.99 12.70 -20.20
C GLY A 406 -32.27 13.97 -20.68
N THR A 407 -32.11 14.98 -19.82
CA THR A 407 -31.31 16.17 -20.17
C THR A 407 -29.85 15.95 -19.82
N THR A 408 -28.96 16.70 -20.48
CA THR A 408 -27.52 16.72 -20.19
C THR A 408 -27.17 18.06 -19.57
N ALA A 409 -26.50 18.05 -18.44
CA ALA A 409 -26.00 19.25 -17.75
C ALA A 409 -24.46 19.28 -17.78
N ILE A 410 -23.90 20.50 -17.80
CA ILE A 410 -22.46 20.71 -17.62
C ILE A 410 -22.23 20.99 -16.14
N TRP A 411 -21.36 20.22 -15.55
CA TRP A 411 -20.94 20.36 -14.17
C TRP A 411 -19.46 20.74 -14.09
N LYS A 412 -19.04 21.30 -12.96
CA LYS A 412 -17.66 21.67 -12.70
C LYS A 412 -17.19 21.06 -11.39
N THR A 413 -15.98 20.55 -11.40
CA THR A 413 -15.29 20.05 -10.19
C THR A 413 -13.78 20.13 -10.38
N ASP A 414 -13.04 19.92 -9.30
CA ASP A 414 -11.57 19.94 -9.30
C ASP A 414 -10.99 19.10 -10.43
N ALA A 415 -10.03 19.65 -11.17
CA ALA A 415 -9.49 19.06 -12.37
C ALA A 415 -7.97 18.81 -12.29
N VAL A 416 -7.56 17.67 -12.83
CA VAL A 416 -6.17 17.38 -13.21
C VAL A 416 -6.11 17.40 -14.73
N TRP A 417 -5.37 18.35 -15.28
CA TRP A 417 -5.31 18.58 -16.71
C TRP A 417 -4.25 17.72 -17.39
N ARG A 418 -4.65 16.93 -18.39
CA ARG A 418 -3.78 16.13 -19.25
C ARG A 418 -3.71 16.72 -20.64
N LEU A 419 -2.50 16.89 -21.16
CA LEU A 419 -2.27 17.35 -22.52
C LEU A 419 -2.66 16.28 -23.54
N LEU A 420 -3.58 16.63 -24.45
CA LEU A 420 -4.01 15.77 -25.58
C LEU A 420 -3.27 16.07 -26.86
N LYS A 421 -3.00 17.35 -27.13
CA LYS A 421 -2.37 17.79 -28.38
C LYS A 421 -1.64 19.11 -28.14
N ARG A 422 -0.43 19.23 -28.67
CA ARG A 422 0.33 20.48 -28.70
C ARG A 422 0.12 21.19 -30.03
N ASP A 423 0.06 22.52 -30.01
CA ASP A 423 -0.08 23.33 -31.21
C ASP A 423 1.18 23.33 -32.06
N ASP A 424 2.35 23.19 -31.44
CA ASP A 424 3.64 23.09 -32.14
C ASP A 424 3.92 21.72 -32.72
N GLY A 425 2.98 20.76 -32.61
CA GLY A 425 3.13 19.38 -33.09
C GLY A 425 4.12 18.53 -32.28
N GLY A 426 4.60 19.04 -31.14
CA GLY A 426 5.51 18.32 -30.26
C GLY A 426 4.85 17.14 -29.52
N SER A 427 5.68 16.34 -28.85
CA SER A 427 5.21 15.19 -28.05
C SER A 427 4.28 15.63 -26.92
N VAL A 428 3.19 14.90 -26.72
CA VAL A 428 2.31 15.00 -25.54
C VAL A 428 2.81 14.15 -24.37
N LEU A 429 3.92 13.44 -24.57
CA LEU A 429 4.57 12.61 -23.58
C LEU A 429 5.87 13.27 -23.12
N GLN A 430 6.18 13.20 -21.86
CA GLN A 430 7.43 13.68 -21.28
C GLN A 430 8.11 12.57 -20.48
N ALA A 431 9.41 12.72 -20.23
CA ALA A 431 10.11 11.87 -19.29
C ALA A 431 9.53 12.02 -17.89
N SER A 432 9.39 10.92 -17.15
CA SER A 432 8.98 10.96 -15.76
C SER A 432 9.94 11.83 -14.95
N GLU A 433 9.41 12.77 -14.17
CA GLU A 433 10.20 13.60 -13.24
C GLU A 433 10.46 12.89 -11.90
N PHE A 434 10.05 11.63 -11.78
CA PHE A 434 10.20 10.80 -10.59
C PHE A 434 11.52 10.05 -10.52
#